data_9d6a84911fac4b877f0e249c786f0811
#
_entry.id   9d6a84911fac4b877f0e249c786f0811
#
_cell.length_a   1.000
_cell.length_b   1.000
_cell.length_c   1.000
_cell.angle_alpha   90.00
_cell.angle_beta   90.00
_cell.angle_gamma   90.00
#
_symmetry.space_group_name_H-M   'P 1'
#
loop_
_entity.id
_entity.type
_entity.pdbx_description
1 polymer ?
#
loop_
_entity_poly.entity_id
_entity_poly.type
_entity_poly.pdbx_seq_one_letter_code
_entity_poly.pdbx_strand_id
1 'polypeptide(L)'
;MLNGEKKIARPLRWGMVGGGRTGQVGYKHRTGALRDGTYQLLAGAFDLDADRGRDFGTNLGVAEDRCYATYQDFIAGETAREDGVEVVSIATPNFTHFEITMACLKAGLHVICEKPLFFSVAECDAVAKLAADKGLILGVTYGFTGHPLVHQMAAMVKKGMLGDIRIVDMQYTHGFNSGDDVGAGEAVKWRTNPETAGPTFVLGDIGTHLYYLSEVVLPHMKIEKLLCDRKAFIATRAPLEDHATVLTHYDNGARGRLWASSVNAGNMGSQRYRFVGSKASLEWSDAHPDQLIYEVQGEPNRTLHHGMPYLEDESLAADRMGALHTEGLGDSWANIYLWIAQAIDARMRGDEAFLQTHHYPGIEAGTEGVRWLENCVRSADAGAAWVEYN
;
A
#
# COMPACT_ATOMS: atom_id res chain seq x y z
N MET A 1 -13.57 15.56 8.79
CA MET A 1 -14.57 14.72 8.10
C MET A 1 -14.74 15.17 6.66
N LEU A 2 -14.70 14.24 5.72
CA LEU A 2 -15.00 14.50 4.32
C LEU A 2 -16.53 14.66 4.15
N ASN A 3 -16.98 15.81 3.71
CA ASN A 3 -18.42 16.11 3.59
C ASN A 3 -18.99 15.79 2.19
N GLY A 4 -18.28 14.98 1.40
CA GLY A 4 -18.66 14.62 0.03
C GLY A 4 -18.32 15.67 -1.02
N GLU A 5 -17.70 16.79 -0.66
CA GLU A 5 -17.21 17.75 -1.62
C GLU A 5 -16.07 17.19 -2.46
N LYS A 6 -16.15 17.43 -3.76
CA LYS A 6 -15.07 17.07 -4.68
C LYS A 6 -13.84 17.92 -4.38
N LYS A 7 -12.73 17.27 -4.13
CA LYS A 7 -11.43 17.91 -3.86
C LYS A 7 -10.58 18.11 -5.12
N ILE A 8 -11.13 17.83 -6.30
CA ILE A 8 -10.48 17.96 -7.61
C ILE A 8 -11.43 18.62 -8.61
N ALA A 9 -10.90 19.18 -9.68
CA ALA A 9 -11.66 19.94 -10.67
C ALA A 9 -12.75 19.10 -11.37
N ARG A 10 -12.43 17.86 -11.72
CA ARG A 10 -13.34 16.88 -12.34
C ARG A 10 -12.90 15.44 -12.06
N PRO A 11 -13.78 14.45 -12.21
CA PRO A 11 -13.36 13.04 -12.16
C PRO A 11 -12.24 12.76 -13.17
N LEU A 12 -11.23 12.01 -12.73
CA LEU A 12 -10.17 11.52 -13.60
C LEU A 12 -10.69 10.37 -14.46
N ARG A 13 -10.38 10.37 -15.75
CA ARG A 13 -10.66 9.27 -16.66
C ARG A 13 -9.70 8.13 -16.32
N TRP A 14 -10.26 7.03 -15.85
CA TRP A 14 -9.51 5.96 -15.21
C TRP A 14 -9.65 4.64 -15.95
N GLY A 15 -8.55 3.90 -16.04
CA GLY A 15 -8.51 2.54 -16.54
C GLY A 15 -7.87 1.57 -15.57
N MET A 16 -8.05 0.28 -15.81
CA MET A 16 -7.44 -0.78 -15.02
C MET A 16 -6.73 -1.81 -15.91
N VAL A 17 -5.58 -2.28 -15.44
CA VAL A 17 -4.90 -3.45 -15.96
C VAL A 17 -4.87 -4.51 -14.86
N GLY A 18 -5.46 -5.67 -15.12
CA GLY A 18 -5.73 -6.72 -14.12
C GLY A 18 -6.92 -6.39 -13.23
N GLY A 19 -7.00 -7.06 -12.08
CA GLY A 19 -8.06 -6.85 -11.10
C GLY A 19 -9.45 -7.31 -11.54
N GLY A 20 -9.52 -8.21 -12.53
CA GLY A 20 -10.74 -8.83 -13.03
C GLY A 20 -11.40 -9.79 -12.03
N ARG A 21 -12.30 -10.64 -12.52
CA ARG A 21 -13.15 -11.54 -11.71
C ARG A 21 -12.34 -12.47 -10.80
N THR A 22 -11.20 -12.95 -11.29
CA THR A 22 -10.31 -13.85 -10.54
C THR A 22 -9.27 -13.11 -9.68
N GLY A 23 -9.13 -11.79 -9.84
CA GLY A 23 -8.17 -10.97 -9.10
C GLY A 23 -8.62 -10.68 -7.66
N GLN A 24 -7.72 -10.85 -6.70
CA GLN A 24 -8.04 -10.67 -5.27
C GLN A 24 -8.17 -9.21 -4.83
N VAL A 25 -7.49 -8.27 -5.50
CA VAL A 25 -7.43 -6.87 -5.05
C VAL A 25 -8.23 -5.89 -5.90
N GLY A 26 -8.65 -6.30 -7.12
CA GLY A 26 -9.33 -5.41 -8.05
C GLY A 26 -10.58 -4.72 -7.50
N TYR A 27 -11.36 -5.40 -6.66
CA TYR A 27 -12.53 -4.79 -6.03
C TYR A 27 -12.14 -3.72 -5.00
N LYS A 28 -10.98 -3.84 -4.32
CA LYS A 28 -10.47 -2.82 -3.39
C LYS A 28 -10.11 -1.55 -4.13
N HIS A 29 -9.42 -1.68 -5.27
CA HIS A 29 -9.14 -0.55 -6.16
C HIS A 29 -10.43 0.15 -6.58
N ARG A 30 -11.42 -0.60 -7.08
CA ARG A 30 -12.71 -0.01 -7.49
C ARG A 30 -13.46 0.63 -6.32
N THR A 31 -13.48 0.00 -5.16
CA THR A 31 -14.09 0.58 -3.96
C THR A 31 -13.42 1.90 -3.58
N GLY A 32 -12.09 1.95 -3.57
CA GLY A 32 -11.34 3.17 -3.25
C GLY A 32 -11.54 4.27 -4.29
N ALA A 33 -11.38 3.95 -5.57
CA ALA A 33 -11.44 4.92 -6.66
C ALA A 33 -12.84 5.54 -6.85
N LEU A 34 -13.89 4.74 -6.75
CA LEU A 34 -15.24 5.18 -7.11
C LEU A 34 -16.01 5.83 -5.95
N ARG A 35 -15.54 5.68 -4.70
CA ARG A 35 -16.29 6.11 -3.52
C ARG A 35 -16.60 7.59 -3.49
N ASP A 36 -15.65 8.44 -3.89
CA ASP A 36 -15.81 9.91 -3.83
C ASP A 36 -16.15 10.52 -5.19
N GLY A 37 -16.34 9.69 -6.23
CA GLY A 37 -16.56 10.18 -7.58
C GLY A 37 -15.36 10.95 -8.16
N THR A 38 -14.15 10.70 -7.63
CA THR A 38 -12.91 11.31 -8.13
C THR A 38 -12.33 10.59 -9.34
N TYR A 39 -12.82 9.38 -9.61
CA TYR A 39 -12.45 8.58 -10.78
C TYR A 39 -13.70 8.11 -11.52
N GLN A 40 -13.57 7.96 -12.83
CA GLN A 40 -14.57 7.34 -13.69
C GLN A 40 -13.91 6.18 -14.43
N LEU A 41 -14.37 4.95 -14.18
CA LEU A 41 -13.87 3.77 -14.88
C LEU A 41 -14.37 3.77 -16.32
N LEU A 42 -13.47 3.91 -17.27
CA LEU A 42 -13.80 3.99 -18.70
C LEU A 42 -13.32 2.80 -19.49
N ALA A 43 -12.21 2.16 -19.10
CA ALA A 43 -11.55 1.15 -19.89
C ALA A 43 -10.78 0.14 -19.03
N GLY A 44 -10.42 -1.01 -19.60
CA GLY A 44 -9.52 -1.92 -18.94
C GLY A 44 -9.09 -3.12 -19.77
N ALA A 45 -7.96 -3.72 -19.36
CA ALA A 45 -7.52 -5.06 -19.72
C ALA A 45 -7.61 -5.90 -18.43
N PHE A 46 -8.79 -6.45 -18.15
CA PHE A 46 -9.15 -6.96 -16.82
C PHE A 46 -8.67 -8.39 -16.56
N ASP A 47 -8.45 -9.19 -17.59
CA ASP A 47 -8.08 -10.60 -17.46
C ASP A 47 -7.17 -11.04 -18.62
N LEU A 48 -6.37 -12.08 -18.39
CA LEU A 48 -5.56 -12.71 -19.45
C LEU A 48 -6.41 -13.45 -20.50
N ASP A 49 -7.60 -13.90 -20.10
CA ASP A 49 -8.61 -14.42 -21.01
C ASP A 49 -9.46 -13.24 -21.51
N ALA A 50 -9.37 -12.94 -22.80
CA ALA A 50 -10.00 -11.77 -23.42
C ALA A 50 -11.53 -11.76 -23.28
N ASP A 51 -12.19 -12.92 -23.43
CA ASP A 51 -13.64 -13.02 -23.34
C ASP A 51 -14.12 -12.85 -21.89
N ARG A 52 -13.43 -13.45 -20.94
CA ARG A 52 -13.69 -13.26 -19.51
C ARG A 52 -13.43 -11.81 -19.08
N GLY A 53 -12.38 -11.18 -19.61
CA GLY A 53 -12.07 -9.77 -19.37
C GLY A 53 -13.15 -8.84 -19.92
N ARG A 54 -13.64 -9.10 -21.13
CA ARG A 54 -14.72 -8.35 -21.77
C ARG A 54 -16.04 -8.50 -21.02
N ASP A 55 -16.46 -9.73 -20.72
CA ASP A 55 -17.66 -9.99 -19.91
C ASP A 55 -17.60 -9.29 -18.56
N PHE A 56 -16.46 -9.33 -17.92
CA PHE A 56 -16.27 -8.65 -16.65
C PHE A 56 -16.35 -7.12 -16.77
N GLY A 57 -15.68 -6.52 -17.75
CA GLY A 57 -15.69 -5.07 -17.97
C GLY A 57 -17.08 -4.55 -18.31
N THR A 58 -17.82 -5.23 -19.19
CA THR A 58 -19.20 -4.85 -19.55
C THR A 58 -20.14 -4.96 -18.36
N ASN A 59 -19.98 -5.97 -17.49
CA ASN A 59 -20.73 -6.06 -16.22
C ASN A 59 -20.42 -4.92 -15.24
N LEU A 60 -19.26 -4.26 -15.37
CA LEU A 60 -18.93 -3.02 -14.62
C LEU A 60 -19.43 -1.75 -15.29
N GLY A 61 -20.09 -1.84 -16.46
CA GLY A 61 -20.57 -0.70 -17.21
C GLY A 61 -19.52 -0.07 -18.14
N VAL A 62 -18.38 -0.73 -18.36
CA VAL A 62 -17.37 -0.31 -19.34
C VAL A 62 -17.89 -0.66 -20.76
N ALA A 63 -17.74 0.28 -21.70
CA ALA A 63 -18.11 0.04 -23.08
C ALA A 63 -17.31 -1.13 -23.68
N GLU A 64 -17.96 -1.97 -24.48
CA GLU A 64 -17.35 -3.20 -24.99
C GLU A 64 -16.07 -2.95 -25.80
N ASP A 65 -16.05 -1.87 -26.61
CA ASP A 65 -14.90 -1.42 -27.40
C ASP A 65 -13.74 -0.87 -26.55
N ARG A 66 -13.94 -0.71 -25.24
CA ARG A 66 -12.93 -0.29 -24.26
C ARG A 66 -12.54 -1.41 -23.27
N CYS A 67 -12.97 -2.65 -23.52
CA CYS A 67 -12.55 -3.87 -22.84
C CYS A 67 -11.48 -4.56 -23.69
N TYR A 68 -10.22 -4.33 -23.38
CA TYR A 68 -9.08 -4.77 -24.18
C TYR A 68 -8.57 -6.16 -23.78
N ALA A 69 -8.01 -6.90 -24.73
CA ALA A 69 -7.44 -8.22 -24.49
C ALA A 69 -6.09 -8.16 -23.77
N THR A 70 -5.29 -7.13 -24.08
CA THR A 70 -3.95 -6.95 -23.53
C THR A 70 -3.75 -5.52 -23.01
N TYR A 71 -2.77 -5.32 -22.13
CA TYR A 71 -2.42 -3.96 -21.69
C TYR A 71 -1.81 -3.12 -22.81
N GLN A 72 -1.15 -3.76 -23.79
CA GLN A 72 -0.63 -3.07 -24.97
C GLN A 72 -1.77 -2.50 -25.82
N ASP A 73 -2.80 -3.31 -26.10
CA ASP A 73 -4.00 -2.87 -26.85
C ASP A 73 -4.73 -1.77 -26.08
N PHE A 74 -4.84 -1.90 -24.76
CA PHE A 74 -5.42 -0.90 -23.89
C PHE A 74 -4.66 0.44 -24.00
N ILE A 75 -3.34 0.44 -23.88
CA ILE A 75 -2.53 1.67 -23.99
C ILE A 75 -2.70 2.27 -25.40
N ALA A 76 -2.57 1.48 -26.46
CA ALA A 76 -2.69 1.95 -27.83
C ALA A 76 -4.08 2.52 -28.12
N GLY A 77 -5.13 1.82 -27.69
CA GLY A 77 -6.52 2.24 -27.90
C GLY A 77 -6.86 3.52 -27.14
N GLU A 78 -6.51 3.59 -25.84
CA GLU A 78 -6.88 4.73 -25.01
C GLU A 78 -6.08 6.00 -25.35
N THR A 79 -4.79 5.87 -25.69
CA THR A 79 -3.98 7.04 -26.07
C THR A 79 -4.33 7.62 -27.45
N ALA A 80 -5.02 6.86 -28.30
CA ALA A 80 -5.53 7.34 -29.59
C ALA A 80 -6.86 8.12 -29.48
N ARG A 81 -7.50 8.13 -28.29
CA ARG A 81 -8.83 8.73 -28.09
C ARG A 81 -8.69 10.12 -27.45
N GLU A 82 -9.53 11.06 -27.86
CA GLU A 82 -9.66 12.37 -27.18
C GLU A 82 -10.22 12.21 -25.75
N ASP A 83 -11.12 11.24 -25.54
CA ASP A 83 -11.73 10.89 -24.27
C ASP A 83 -11.01 9.74 -23.55
N GLY A 84 -9.79 9.43 -23.93
CA GLY A 84 -8.99 8.33 -23.40
C GLY A 84 -8.67 8.50 -21.91
N VAL A 85 -8.23 7.42 -21.27
CA VAL A 85 -7.87 7.44 -19.85
C VAL A 85 -6.66 8.32 -19.57
N GLU A 86 -6.58 8.86 -18.36
CA GLU A 86 -5.49 9.73 -17.88
C GLU A 86 -4.64 9.02 -16.84
N VAL A 87 -5.24 8.06 -16.15
CA VAL A 87 -4.61 7.30 -15.07
C VAL A 87 -4.99 5.84 -15.13
N VAL A 88 -4.04 4.97 -14.82
CA VAL A 88 -4.19 3.51 -14.88
C VAL A 88 -3.86 2.89 -13.53
N SER A 89 -4.76 2.04 -13.01
CA SER A 89 -4.43 1.17 -11.87
C SER A 89 -3.92 -0.18 -12.37
N ILE A 90 -2.74 -0.59 -11.87
CA ILE A 90 -2.10 -1.87 -12.17
C ILE A 90 -2.34 -2.79 -10.98
N ALA A 91 -3.18 -3.81 -11.19
CA ALA A 91 -3.61 -4.79 -10.19
C ALA A 91 -3.34 -6.22 -10.67
N THR A 92 -2.15 -6.42 -11.21
CA THR A 92 -1.63 -7.67 -11.78
C THR A 92 -0.65 -8.35 -10.81
N PRO A 93 -0.13 -9.56 -11.09
CA PRO A 93 0.96 -10.15 -10.31
C PRO A 93 2.25 -9.32 -10.35
N ASN A 94 3.05 -9.40 -9.28
CA ASN A 94 4.22 -8.53 -9.04
C ASN A 94 5.20 -8.42 -10.22
N PHE A 95 5.51 -9.55 -10.88
CA PHE A 95 6.50 -9.57 -11.98
C PHE A 95 6.13 -8.71 -13.19
N THR A 96 4.88 -8.32 -13.32
CA THR A 96 4.40 -7.50 -14.44
C THR A 96 4.37 -6.01 -14.12
N HIS A 97 4.53 -5.63 -12.84
CA HIS A 97 4.38 -4.24 -12.38
C HIS A 97 5.32 -3.29 -13.12
N PHE A 98 6.61 -3.65 -13.21
CA PHE A 98 7.62 -2.79 -13.83
C PHE A 98 7.35 -2.55 -15.31
N GLU A 99 7.14 -3.62 -16.08
CA GLU A 99 6.93 -3.53 -17.54
C GLU A 99 5.69 -2.69 -17.86
N ILE A 100 4.55 -2.97 -17.19
CA ILE A 100 3.29 -2.27 -17.43
C ILE A 100 3.39 -0.81 -16.99
N THR A 101 4.01 -0.53 -15.83
CA THR A 101 4.25 0.84 -15.36
C THR A 101 5.07 1.64 -16.34
N MET A 102 6.19 1.08 -16.83
CA MET A 102 7.04 1.73 -17.82
C MET A 102 6.31 2.02 -19.13
N ALA A 103 5.45 1.08 -19.59
CA ALA A 103 4.66 1.26 -20.80
C ALA A 103 3.63 2.39 -20.63
N CYS A 104 2.90 2.43 -19.52
CA CYS A 104 1.92 3.47 -19.20
C CYS A 104 2.58 4.86 -19.11
N LEU A 105 3.70 4.98 -18.37
CA LEU A 105 4.43 6.24 -18.25
C LEU A 105 4.99 6.73 -19.59
N LYS A 106 5.54 5.83 -20.41
CA LYS A 106 6.00 6.17 -21.78
C LYS A 106 4.87 6.72 -22.63
N ALA A 107 3.67 6.22 -22.45
CA ALA A 107 2.47 6.66 -23.14
C ALA A 107 1.85 7.95 -22.58
N GLY A 108 2.40 8.50 -21.50
CA GLY A 108 1.90 9.75 -20.88
C GLY A 108 0.77 9.56 -19.88
N LEU A 109 0.57 8.35 -19.36
CA LEU A 109 -0.48 8.04 -18.40
C LEU A 109 0.08 8.08 -16.97
N HIS A 110 -0.67 8.68 -16.04
CA HIS A 110 -0.41 8.55 -14.60
C HIS A 110 -0.66 7.10 -14.17
N VAL A 111 0.02 6.65 -13.11
CA VAL A 111 -0.04 5.25 -12.67
C VAL A 111 -0.38 5.14 -11.20
N ILE A 112 -1.22 4.16 -10.86
CA ILE A 112 -1.43 3.66 -9.50
C ILE A 112 -1.06 2.18 -9.53
N CYS A 113 0.02 1.79 -8.83
CA CYS A 113 0.53 0.43 -8.87
C CYS A 113 0.34 -0.29 -7.53
N GLU A 114 0.07 -1.60 -7.59
CA GLU A 114 0.08 -2.46 -6.41
C GLU A 114 1.46 -2.57 -5.79
N LYS A 115 1.47 -2.86 -4.49
CA LYS A 115 2.67 -3.18 -3.71
C LYS A 115 2.97 -4.72 -3.76
N PRO A 116 4.20 -5.19 -3.54
CA PRO A 116 5.42 -4.38 -3.61
C PRO A 116 5.59 -3.81 -5.01
N LEU A 117 6.19 -2.62 -5.08
CA LEU A 117 6.17 -1.86 -6.34
C LEU A 117 6.87 -2.62 -7.47
N PHE A 118 8.14 -3.00 -7.28
CA PHE A 118 8.96 -3.76 -8.25
C PHE A 118 9.86 -4.76 -7.52
N PHE A 119 10.79 -5.38 -8.23
CA PHE A 119 11.71 -6.36 -7.66
C PHE A 119 13.06 -5.79 -7.26
N SER A 120 13.40 -4.58 -7.72
CA SER A 120 14.67 -3.95 -7.38
C SER A 120 14.56 -2.42 -7.26
N VAL A 121 15.45 -1.83 -6.46
CA VAL A 121 15.61 -0.38 -6.35
C VAL A 121 16.02 0.22 -7.71
N ALA A 122 16.81 -0.48 -8.50
CA ALA A 122 17.20 -0.02 -9.85
C ALA A 122 15.99 0.15 -10.78
N GLU A 123 14.98 -0.73 -10.70
CA GLU A 123 13.70 -0.58 -11.43
C GLU A 123 12.93 0.64 -10.90
N CYS A 124 12.91 0.84 -9.59
CA CYS A 124 12.28 2.03 -8.98
C CYS A 124 12.93 3.32 -9.49
N ASP A 125 14.27 3.39 -9.51
CA ASP A 125 15.01 4.56 -10.00
C ASP A 125 14.72 4.86 -11.47
N ALA A 126 14.66 3.83 -12.31
CA ALA A 126 14.33 3.98 -13.73
C ALA A 126 12.90 4.53 -13.92
N VAL A 127 11.94 4.06 -13.14
CA VAL A 127 10.55 4.54 -13.17
C VAL A 127 10.45 5.95 -12.61
N ALA A 128 11.11 6.24 -11.48
CA ALA A 128 11.13 7.57 -10.86
C ALA A 128 11.65 8.62 -11.84
N LYS A 129 12.78 8.31 -12.51
CA LYS A 129 13.34 9.19 -13.55
C LYS A 129 12.34 9.43 -14.68
N LEU A 130 11.73 8.38 -15.24
CA LEU A 130 10.79 8.52 -16.34
C LEU A 130 9.54 9.31 -15.94
N ALA A 131 9.00 9.07 -14.74
CA ALA A 131 7.85 9.80 -14.21
C ALA A 131 8.16 11.29 -14.05
N ALA A 132 9.35 11.61 -13.51
CA ALA A 132 9.82 12.99 -13.35
C ALA A 132 10.04 13.68 -14.72
N ASP A 133 10.73 13.03 -15.66
CA ASP A 133 11.00 13.55 -17.00
C ASP A 133 9.71 13.89 -17.77
N LYS A 134 8.63 13.16 -17.49
CA LYS A 134 7.32 13.35 -18.13
C LYS A 134 6.31 14.15 -17.29
N GLY A 135 6.67 14.54 -16.06
CA GLY A 135 5.77 15.25 -15.16
C GLY A 135 4.55 14.39 -14.74
N LEU A 136 4.72 13.08 -14.61
CA LEU A 136 3.64 12.15 -14.27
C LEU A 136 3.66 11.77 -12.78
N ILE A 137 2.49 11.47 -12.24
CA ILE A 137 2.31 10.98 -10.88
C ILE A 137 2.26 9.45 -10.90
N LEU A 138 3.00 8.83 -9.95
CA LEU A 138 2.86 7.43 -9.61
C LEU A 138 2.44 7.31 -8.14
N GLY A 139 1.35 6.60 -7.88
CA GLY A 139 0.89 6.23 -6.55
C GLY A 139 1.04 4.74 -6.29
N VAL A 140 1.26 4.35 -5.02
CA VAL A 140 1.38 2.96 -4.57
C VAL A 140 0.29 2.63 -3.58
N THR A 141 -0.34 1.46 -3.68
CA THR A 141 -1.53 1.12 -2.90
C THR A 141 -1.21 0.57 -1.51
N TYR A 142 -0.55 1.36 -0.68
CA TYR A 142 -0.40 1.06 0.75
C TYR A 142 -1.69 1.36 1.52
N GLY A 143 -2.76 0.62 1.19
CA GLY A 143 -4.13 0.89 1.57
C GLY A 143 -4.43 1.00 3.06
N PHE A 144 -3.59 0.49 3.96
CA PHE A 144 -3.81 0.59 5.41
C PHE A 144 -3.39 1.95 6.00
N THR A 145 -2.58 2.72 5.29
CA THR A 145 -2.14 4.03 5.79
C THR A 145 -3.18 5.14 5.63
N GLY A 146 -4.31 4.85 4.99
CA GLY A 146 -5.42 5.78 4.88
C GLY A 146 -6.34 5.84 6.10
N HIS A 147 -6.14 5.00 7.13
CA HIS A 147 -6.95 5.06 8.34
C HIS A 147 -6.71 6.36 9.15
N PRO A 148 -7.77 7.04 9.63
CA PRO A 148 -7.66 8.29 10.38
C PRO A 148 -6.72 8.20 11.59
N LEU A 149 -6.78 7.09 12.34
CA LEU A 149 -5.98 6.93 13.55
C LEU A 149 -4.49 6.66 13.27
N VAL A 150 -4.12 6.25 12.06
CA VAL A 150 -2.71 6.23 11.63
C VAL A 150 -2.16 7.66 11.58
N HIS A 151 -2.93 8.62 11.06
CA HIS A 151 -2.57 10.03 11.03
C HIS A 151 -2.59 10.65 12.44
N GLN A 152 -3.50 10.17 13.31
CA GLN A 152 -3.47 10.54 14.72
C GLN A 152 -2.16 10.13 15.41
N MET A 153 -1.70 8.90 15.18
CA MET A 153 -0.41 8.44 15.71
C MET A 153 0.74 9.31 15.23
N ALA A 154 0.79 9.60 13.93
CA ALA A 154 1.82 10.45 13.34
C ALA A 154 1.83 11.86 13.95
N ALA A 155 0.67 12.48 14.11
CA ALA A 155 0.53 13.79 14.71
C ALA A 155 0.98 13.80 16.21
N MET A 156 0.60 12.78 16.98
CA MET A 156 1.01 12.65 18.39
C MET A 156 2.52 12.45 18.53
N VAL A 157 3.14 11.66 17.65
CA VAL A 157 4.61 11.50 17.62
C VAL A 157 5.27 12.83 17.26
N LYS A 158 4.82 13.52 16.22
CA LYS A 158 5.33 14.83 15.78
C LYS A 158 5.24 15.88 16.89
N LYS A 159 4.20 15.84 17.73
CA LYS A 159 4.03 16.72 18.90
C LYS A 159 4.88 16.31 20.10
N GLY A 160 5.67 15.23 20.00
CA GLY A 160 6.52 14.75 21.10
C GLY A 160 5.75 14.17 22.29
N MET A 161 4.50 13.76 22.10
CA MET A 161 3.65 13.24 23.18
C MET A 161 4.17 11.92 23.75
N LEU A 162 4.92 11.13 22.95
CA LEU A 162 5.55 9.89 23.40
C LEU A 162 6.93 10.13 24.03
N GLY A 163 7.52 11.32 23.88
CA GLY A 163 8.92 11.57 24.16
C GLY A 163 9.83 10.91 23.13
N ASP A 164 11.05 10.50 23.53
CA ASP A 164 12.00 9.82 22.64
C ASP A 164 11.50 8.40 22.33
N ILE A 165 11.32 8.08 21.08
CA ILE A 165 10.91 6.72 20.66
C ILE A 165 12.02 5.72 20.98
N ARG A 166 11.64 4.60 21.61
CA ARG A 166 12.55 3.54 22.07
C ARG A 166 12.28 2.20 21.42
N ILE A 167 10.99 1.84 21.24
CA ILE A 167 10.59 0.53 20.71
C ILE A 167 9.52 0.73 19.63
N VAL A 168 9.69 0.03 18.51
CA VAL A 168 8.73 -0.09 17.41
C VAL A 168 8.39 -1.57 17.27
N ASP A 169 7.18 -1.97 17.66
CA ASP A 169 6.72 -3.36 17.61
C ASP A 169 5.55 -3.50 16.64
N MET A 170 5.72 -4.35 15.63
CA MET A 170 4.78 -4.49 14.53
C MET A 170 4.54 -5.96 14.21
N GLN A 171 3.29 -6.30 13.94
CA GLN A 171 2.95 -7.62 13.44
C GLN A 171 1.83 -7.57 12.40
N TYR A 172 1.93 -8.44 11.39
CA TYR A 172 0.84 -8.80 10.51
C TYR A 172 0.88 -10.30 10.30
N THR A 173 -0.08 -11.00 10.89
CA THR A 173 -0.09 -12.47 10.86
C THR A 173 -1.48 -12.98 10.56
N HIS A 174 -1.55 -14.07 9.81
CA HIS A 174 -2.79 -14.81 9.56
C HIS A 174 -2.50 -16.30 9.35
N GLY A 175 -3.54 -17.13 9.42
CA GLY A 175 -3.46 -18.58 9.25
C GLY A 175 -3.98 -19.09 7.90
N PHE A 176 -4.29 -18.22 6.93
CA PHE A 176 -4.91 -18.64 5.68
C PHE A 176 -4.07 -19.61 4.85
N ASN A 177 -2.76 -19.59 5.03
CA ASN A 177 -1.82 -20.43 4.30
C ASN A 177 -1.16 -21.48 5.21
N SER A 178 -1.81 -21.90 6.31
CA SER A 178 -1.25 -22.88 7.26
C SER A 178 -1.23 -24.30 6.71
N GLY A 179 -1.96 -24.61 5.64
CA GLY A 179 -1.94 -25.88 4.93
C GLY A 179 -1.09 -25.81 3.65
N ASP A 180 -0.89 -26.97 3.02
CA ASP A 180 -0.18 -27.07 1.73
C ASP A 180 -0.94 -26.38 0.60
N ASP A 181 -2.26 -26.31 0.71
CA ASP A 181 -3.11 -25.60 -0.25
C ASP A 181 -3.04 -24.09 0.03
N VAL A 182 -2.28 -23.38 -0.77
CA VAL A 182 -2.34 -21.91 -0.79
C VAL A 182 -3.70 -21.51 -1.31
N GLY A 183 -4.54 -21.02 -0.40
CA GLY A 183 -5.89 -20.50 -0.63
C GLY A 183 -6.43 -20.69 -2.04
N ALA A 184 -7.23 -21.70 -2.19
CA ALA A 184 -7.93 -22.16 -3.35
C ALA A 184 -7.91 -21.29 -4.61
N GLY A 185 -7.08 -21.59 -5.58
CA GLY A 185 -7.23 -21.13 -6.95
C GLY A 185 -5.93 -20.77 -7.65
N GLU A 186 -5.92 -20.98 -8.96
CA GLU A 186 -4.83 -20.60 -9.87
C GLU A 186 -4.42 -19.13 -9.71
N ALA A 187 -5.37 -18.25 -9.38
CA ALA A 187 -5.17 -16.81 -9.25
C ALA A 187 -4.23 -16.38 -8.11
N VAL A 188 -3.86 -17.27 -7.20
CA VAL A 188 -2.95 -16.98 -6.07
C VAL A 188 -1.64 -17.77 -6.11
N LYS A 189 -1.55 -18.78 -6.96
CA LYS A 189 -0.35 -19.63 -7.09
C LYS A 189 0.91 -18.85 -7.47
N TRP A 190 0.75 -17.73 -8.18
CA TRP A 190 1.87 -16.88 -8.53
C TRP A 190 2.65 -16.36 -7.30
N ARG A 191 2.00 -16.24 -6.13
CA ARG A 191 2.64 -15.75 -4.89
C ARG A 191 3.66 -16.72 -4.30
N THR A 192 3.58 -17.99 -4.65
CA THR A 192 4.48 -19.04 -4.15
C THR A 192 5.47 -19.52 -5.21
N ASN A 193 5.46 -18.90 -6.40
CA ASN A 193 6.46 -19.13 -7.44
C ASN A 193 7.47 -17.96 -7.45
N PRO A 194 8.77 -18.20 -7.19
CA PRO A 194 9.80 -17.17 -7.15
C PRO A 194 9.93 -16.34 -8.43
N GLU A 195 9.65 -16.93 -9.59
CA GLU A 195 9.71 -16.21 -10.88
C GLU A 195 8.64 -15.13 -11.01
N THR A 196 7.51 -15.31 -10.33
CA THR A 196 6.36 -14.40 -10.44
C THR A 196 6.12 -13.58 -9.18
N ALA A 197 6.46 -14.10 -8.00
CA ALA A 197 6.35 -13.38 -6.73
C ALA A 197 7.57 -12.49 -6.46
N GLY A 198 8.72 -12.82 -7.06
CA GLY A 198 10.00 -12.23 -6.74
C GLY A 198 10.69 -12.93 -5.56
N PRO A 199 11.63 -12.28 -4.87
CA PRO A 199 12.49 -12.92 -3.88
C PRO A 199 11.83 -13.20 -2.52
N THR A 200 10.57 -12.78 -2.32
CA THR A 200 9.86 -12.88 -1.04
C THR A 200 8.40 -13.25 -1.24
N PHE A 201 7.81 -13.90 -0.25
CA PHE A 201 6.36 -14.11 -0.18
C PHE A 201 5.75 -13.20 0.89
N VAL A 202 5.80 -13.58 2.19
CA VAL A 202 5.10 -12.82 3.23
C VAL A 202 5.73 -11.46 3.50
N LEU A 203 7.03 -11.29 3.32
CA LEU A 203 7.67 -9.97 3.45
C LEU A 203 7.12 -9.01 2.40
N GLY A 204 7.03 -9.42 1.15
CA GLY A 204 6.46 -8.62 0.06
C GLY A 204 4.94 -8.44 0.17
N ASP A 205 4.21 -9.52 0.53
CA ASP A 205 2.74 -9.47 0.57
C ASP A 205 2.21 -8.66 1.76
N ILE A 206 2.73 -8.90 2.97
CA ILE A 206 2.21 -8.30 4.20
C ILE A 206 3.25 -7.49 4.98
N GLY A 207 4.55 -7.84 4.91
CA GLY A 207 5.61 -7.13 5.63
C GLY A 207 5.79 -5.69 5.18
N THR A 208 5.69 -5.41 3.87
CA THR A 208 5.81 -4.05 3.31
C THR A 208 4.72 -3.10 3.83
N HIS A 209 3.51 -3.59 4.14
CA HIS A 209 2.48 -2.78 4.78
C HIS A 209 2.89 -2.33 6.17
N LEU A 210 3.46 -3.24 6.97
CA LEU A 210 3.96 -2.93 8.31
C LEU A 210 5.07 -1.88 8.26
N TYR A 211 6.05 -2.12 7.38
CA TYR A 211 7.15 -1.20 7.18
C TYR A 211 6.66 0.19 6.80
N TYR A 212 5.87 0.32 5.74
CA TYR A 212 5.43 1.63 5.25
C TYR A 212 4.53 2.38 6.23
N LEU A 213 3.63 1.69 6.95
CA LEU A 213 2.83 2.36 7.98
C LEU A 213 3.75 2.93 9.08
N SER A 214 4.82 2.22 9.48
CA SER A 214 5.77 2.76 10.45
C SER A 214 6.50 4.00 9.93
N GLU A 215 6.82 4.07 8.63
CA GLU A 215 7.41 5.27 8.01
C GLU A 215 6.45 6.47 8.05
N VAL A 216 5.14 6.23 7.86
CA VAL A 216 4.12 7.29 7.98
C VAL A 216 4.05 7.84 9.41
N VAL A 217 4.16 6.98 10.42
CA VAL A 217 4.09 7.38 11.83
C VAL A 217 5.42 7.97 12.33
N LEU A 218 6.54 7.50 11.81
CA LEU A 218 7.90 7.83 12.26
C LEU A 218 8.79 8.36 11.12
N PRO A 219 8.38 9.38 10.35
CA PRO A 219 9.06 9.77 9.09
C PRO A 219 10.49 10.29 9.28
N HIS A 220 10.91 10.57 10.51
CA HIS A 220 12.24 11.10 10.83
C HIS A 220 13.20 10.04 11.35
N MET A 221 12.74 8.82 11.57
CA MET A 221 13.59 7.73 12.05
C MET A 221 14.14 6.94 10.86
N LYS A 222 15.46 6.80 10.80
CA LYS A 222 16.12 6.04 9.74
C LYS A 222 16.61 4.70 10.27
N ILE A 223 16.43 3.67 9.47
CA ILE A 223 17.02 2.37 9.75
C ILE A 223 18.54 2.49 9.55
N GLU A 224 19.35 2.09 10.55
CA GLU A 224 20.79 1.95 10.42
C GLU A 224 21.16 0.55 9.93
N LYS A 225 20.57 -0.47 10.54
CA LYS A 225 20.78 -1.87 10.19
C LYS A 225 19.60 -2.73 10.56
N LEU A 226 19.48 -3.86 9.89
CA LEU A 226 18.46 -4.86 10.18
C LEU A 226 19.03 -6.29 10.16
N LEU A 227 18.28 -7.19 10.80
CA LEU A 227 18.44 -8.63 10.74
C LEU A 227 17.10 -9.24 10.35
N CYS A 228 17.08 -10.13 9.37
CA CYS A 228 15.89 -10.84 8.93
C CYS A 228 16.09 -12.34 9.05
N ASP A 229 15.28 -12.98 9.88
CA ASP A 229 15.13 -14.43 9.92
C ASP A 229 13.86 -14.81 9.18
N ARG A 230 13.99 -15.63 8.12
CA ARG A 230 12.88 -16.10 7.30
C ARG A 230 12.84 -17.61 7.17
N LYS A 231 11.62 -18.17 7.15
CA LYS A 231 11.40 -19.61 7.08
C LYS A 231 10.21 -19.96 6.20
N ALA A 232 10.37 -20.99 5.36
CA ALA A 232 9.27 -21.73 4.79
C ALA A 232 8.93 -22.89 5.73
N PHE A 233 7.84 -22.81 6.49
CA PHE A 233 7.33 -23.93 7.28
C PHE A 233 6.66 -24.96 6.38
N ILE A 234 6.03 -24.52 5.32
CA ILE A 234 5.46 -25.38 4.28
C ILE A 234 6.55 -25.59 3.21
N ALA A 235 7.12 -26.79 3.18
CA ALA A 235 8.31 -27.09 2.38
C ALA A 235 8.16 -26.84 0.88
N THR A 236 6.96 -26.99 0.34
CA THR A 236 6.62 -26.74 -1.09
C THR A 236 6.74 -25.27 -1.49
N ARG A 237 6.85 -24.34 -0.55
CA ARG A 237 6.99 -22.90 -0.81
C ARG A 237 8.45 -22.45 -0.94
N ALA A 238 9.39 -23.25 -0.43
CA ALA A 238 10.81 -22.90 -0.52
C ALA A 238 11.23 -22.64 -1.98
N PRO A 239 12.06 -21.62 -2.26
CA PRO A 239 12.83 -20.81 -1.32
C PRO A 239 12.08 -19.61 -0.70
N LEU A 240 10.81 -19.37 -1.04
CA LEU A 240 10.03 -18.27 -0.50
C LEU A 240 9.58 -18.56 0.94
N GLU A 241 9.59 -17.52 1.76
CA GLU A 241 9.20 -17.64 3.17
C GLU A 241 7.68 -17.48 3.36
N ASP A 242 7.11 -18.22 4.30
CA ASP A 242 5.74 -18.04 4.80
C ASP A 242 5.71 -17.47 6.23
N HIS A 243 6.90 -17.23 6.79
CA HIS A 243 7.14 -16.62 8.08
C HIS A 243 8.44 -15.82 8.05
N ALA A 244 8.42 -14.63 8.63
CA ALA A 244 9.61 -13.81 8.82
C ALA A 244 9.54 -12.99 10.11
N THR A 245 10.71 -12.82 10.73
CA THR A 245 10.94 -11.87 11.83
C THR A 245 12.08 -10.95 11.45
N VAL A 246 11.83 -9.64 11.52
CA VAL A 246 12.85 -8.62 11.24
C VAL A 246 13.13 -7.83 12.52
N LEU A 247 14.40 -7.72 12.88
CA LEU A 247 14.88 -6.83 13.94
C LEU A 247 15.57 -5.64 13.31
N THR A 248 15.34 -4.44 13.86
CA THR A 248 15.84 -3.19 13.29
C THR A 248 16.51 -2.32 14.36
N HIS A 249 17.63 -1.71 14.01
CA HIS A 249 18.23 -0.61 14.74
C HIS A 249 17.99 0.70 14.01
N TYR A 250 17.53 1.70 14.73
CA TYR A 250 17.29 3.04 14.20
C TYR A 250 18.39 4.02 14.64
N ASP A 251 18.56 5.08 13.89
CA ASP A 251 19.58 6.13 14.05
C ASP A 251 19.48 6.87 15.39
N ASN A 252 18.29 6.95 15.98
CA ASN A 252 18.06 7.51 17.32
C ASN A 252 18.33 6.52 18.46
N GLY A 253 18.81 5.30 18.16
CA GLY A 253 19.06 4.24 19.13
C GLY A 253 17.84 3.35 19.45
N ALA A 254 16.67 3.61 18.88
CA ALA A 254 15.49 2.76 19.04
C ALA A 254 15.69 1.36 18.46
N ARG A 255 14.84 0.43 18.88
CA ARG A 255 14.82 -0.96 18.40
C ARG A 255 13.45 -1.30 17.81
N GLY A 256 13.48 -1.95 16.65
CA GLY A 256 12.28 -2.43 15.99
C GLY A 256 12.18 -3.95 15.99
N ARG A 257 10.94 -4.44 16.02
CA ARG A 257 10.58 -5.82 15.72
C ARG A 257 9.41 -5.82 14.77
N LEU A 258 9.53 -6.56 13.68
CA LEU A 258 8.45 -6.82 12.74
C LEU A 258 8.26 -8.32 12.62
N TRP A 259 7.01 -8.79 12.77
CA TRP A 259 6.63 -10.18 12.57
C TRP A 259 5.57 -10.30 11.48
N ALA A 260 5.94 -10.96 10.37
CA ALA A 260 5.07 -11.27 9.25
C ALA A 260 4.91 -12.80 9.12
N SER A 261 3.67 -13.31 9.07
CA SER A 261 3.45 -14.75 8.93
C SER A 261 2.08 -15.05 8.32
N SER A 262 2.05 -15.96 7.35
CA SER A 262 0.81 -16.48 6.74
C SER A 262 0.42 -17.87 7.26
N VAL A 263 1.22 -18.45 8.18
CA VAL A 263 1.02 -19.78 8.74
C VAL A 263 0.69 -19.76 10.23
N ASN A 264 0.21 -18.65 10.75
CA ASN A 264 -0.24 -18.50 12.13
C ASN A 264 -1.64 -19.12 12.29
N ALA A 265 -1.71 -20.44 12.37
CA ALA A 265 -2.96 -21.21 12.41
C ALA A 265 -3.88 -20.73 13.54
N GLY A 266 -5.18 -20.57 13.21
CA GLY A 266 -6.21 -20.07 14.14
C GLY A 266 -6.29 -18.54 14.24
N ASN A 267 -5.34 -17.80 13.71
CA ASN A 267 -5.42 -16.34 13.60
C ASN A 267 -6.11 -15.96 12.27
N MET A 268 -7.22 -15.23 12.36
CA MET A 268 -7.97 -14.78 11.19
C MET A 268 -7.34 -13.56 10.49
N GLY A 269 -6.26 -13.03 11.03
CA GLY A 269 -5.51 -11.91 10.47
C GLY A 269 -5.79 -10.61 11.21
N SER A 270 -4.71 -9.93 11.54
CA SER A 270 -4.72 -8.51 11.94
C SER A 270 -3.33 -7.94 11.85
N GLN A 271 -3.28 -6.63 11.61
CA GLN A 271 -2.11 -5.83 11.84
C GLN A 271 -2.18 -5.24 13.24
N ARG A 272 -1.03 -5.15 13.90
CA ARG A 272 -0.88 -4.48 15.18
C ARG A 272 0.43 -3.71 15.20
N TYR A 273 0.36 -2.48 15.69
CA TYR A 273 1.48 -1.58 15.83
C TYR A 273 1.53 -1.05 17.25
N ARG A 274 2.72 -1.08 17.85
CA ARG A 274 2.97 -0.47 19.15
C ARG A 274 4.22 0.40 19.06
N PHE A 275 4.05 1.68 19.33
CA PHE A 275 5.13 2.67 19.38
C PHE A 275 5.34 3.09 20.81
N VAL A 276 6.53 2.81 21.37
CA VAL A 276 6.84 3.06 22.76
C VAL A 276 7.91 4.14 22.88
N GLY A 277 7.57 5.23 23.52
CA GLY A 277 8.48 6.31 23.81
C GLY A 277 8.93 6.34 25.28
N SER A 278 9.65 7.40 25.64
CA SER A 278 10.15 7.62 27.00
C SER A 278 9.08 8.09 27.99
N LYS A 279 7.94 8.59 27.49
CA LYS A 279 6.83 9.15 28.29
C LYS A 279 5.54 8.35 28.16
N ALA A 280 5.27 7.83 26.96
CA ALA A 280 4.01 7.20 26.64
C ALA A 280 4.17 6.17 25.51
N SER A 281 3.13 5.38 25.27
CA SER A 281 3.02 4.49 24.14
C SER A 281 1.68 4.63 23.42
N LEU A 282 1.68 4.26 22.15
CA LEU A 282 0.49 4.12 21.30
C LEU A 282 0.38 2.68 20.82
N GLU A 283 -0.84 2.16 20.78
CA GLU A 283 -1.13 0.88 20.15
C GLU A 283 -2.37 0.98 19.28
N TRP A 284 -2.24 0.51 18.04
CA TRP A 284 -3.34 0.45 17.07
C TRP A 284 -3.37 -0.90 16.38
N SER A 285 -4.59 -1.36 16.05
CA SER A 285 -4.82 -2.59 15.31
C SER A 285 -5.96 -2.42 14.30
N ASP A 286 -5.82 -2.99 13.11
CA ASP A 286 -6.88 -3.00 12.10
C ASP A 286 -8.05 -3.94 12.44
N ALA A 287 -7.91 -4.77 13.46
CA ALA A 287 -9.04 -5.51 14.04
C ALA A 287 -10.03 -4.59 14.76
N HIS A 288 -9.56 -3.46 15.25
CA HIS A 288 -10.35 -2.39 15.87
C HIS A 288 -9.91 -1.02 15.33
N PRO A 289 -10.12 -0.76 14.03
CA PRO A 289 -9.52 0.39 13.35
C PRO A 289 -9.98 1.73 13.90
N ASP A 290 -11.14 1.75 14.57
CA ASP A 290 -11.76 2.94 15.17
C ASP A 290 -11.19 3.30 16.55
N GLN A 291 -10.20 2.55 17.06
CA GLN A 291 -9.66 2.71 18.41
C GLN A 291 -8.14 2.81 18.39
N LEU A 292 -7.61 3.79 19.10
CA LEU A 292 -6.19 3.96 19.37
C LEU A 292 -5.98 3.97 20.89
N ILE A 293 -5.17 3.06 21.38
CA ILE A 293 -4.80 3.01 22.81
C ILE A 293 -3.63 3.97 23.03
N TYR A 294 -3.80 4.88 23.99
CA TYR A 294 -2.78 5.81 24.43
C TYR A 294 -2.50 5.60 25.91
N GLU A 295 -1.28 5.21 26.24
CA GLU A 295 -0.83 4.86 27.57
C GLU A 295 0.28 5.82 28.02
N VAL A 296 -0.03 6.67 29.00
CA VAL A 296 0.96 7.57 29.62
C VAL A 296 1.49 6.93 30.91
N GLN A 297 2.80 6.97 31.09
CA GLN A 297 3.42 6.37 32.26
C GLN A 297 2.86 6.97 33.55
N GLY A 298 2.26 6.13 34.40
CA GLY A 298 1.69 6.55 35.70
C GLY A 298 0.26 7.12 35.62
N GLU A 299 -0.38 7.10 34.45
CA GLU A 299 -1.75 7.54 34.26
C GLU A 299 -2.68 6.35 33.83
N PRO A 300 -4.00 6.48 33.99
CA PRO A 300 -4.94 5.52 33.41
C PRO A 300 -4.85 5.47 31.89
N ASN A 301 -5.00 4.28 31.31
CA ASN A 301 -5.06 4.10 29.86
C ASN A 301 -6.23 4.86 29.26
N ARG A 302 -6.02 5.41 28.06
CA ARG A 302 -7.03 6.12 27.27
C ARG A 302 -7.24 5.41 25.95
N THR A 303 -8.52 5.25 25.55
CA THR A 303 -8.87 4.84 24.21
C THR A 303 -9.35 6.06 23.45
N LEU A 304 -8.64 6.43 22.39
CA LEU A 304 -9.05 7.49 21.47
C LEU A 304 -9.88 6.85 20.34
N HIS A 305 -10.99 7.49 20.00
CA HIS A 305 -11.88 7.02 18.95
C HIS A 305 -11.81 7.96 17.74
N HIS A 306 -11.86 7.40 16.52
CA HIS A 306 -11.87 8.22 15.31
C HIS A 306 -13.08 9.16 15.27
N GLY A 307 -12.97 10.22 14.47
CA GLY A 307 -14.04 11.21 14.27
C GLY A 307 -14.36 12.10 15.47
N MET A 308 -13.67 11.90 16.61
CA MET A 308 -13.93 12.70 17.81
C MET A 308 -13.19 14.04 17.76
N PRO A 309 -13.81 15.14 18.23
CA PRO A 309 -13.27 16.50 18.07
C PRO A 309 -11.99 16.79 18.86
N TYR A 310 -11.56 15.89 19.73
CA TYR A 310 -10.26 15.99 20.43
C TYR A 310 -9.07 15.45 19.62
N LEU A 311 -9.32 14.87 18.45
CA LEU A 311 -8.26 14.37 17.57
C LEU A 311 -7.59 15.51 16.81
N GLU A 312 -6.43 15.22 16.27
CA GLU A 312 -5.65 16.17 15.48
C GLU A 312 -6.28 16.40 14.09
N ASP A 313 -6.02 17.56 13.53
CA ASP A 313 -6.60 17.96 12.23
C ASP A 313 -6.27 16.98 11.11
N GLU A 314 -5.05 16.41 11.11
CA GLU A 314 -4.63 15.41 10.14
C GLU A 314 -5.49 14.13 10.20
N SER A 315 -5.86 13.71 11.41
CA SER A 315 -6.78 12.58 11.63
C SER A 315 -8.20 12.92 11.17
N LEU A 316 -8.70 14.08 11.58
CA LEU A 316 -10.05 14.56 11.21
C LEU A 316 -10.19 14.76 9.69
N ALA A 317 -9.13 15.18 9.00
CA ALA A 317 -9.12 15.33 7.55
C ALA A 317 -9.23 13.98 6.81
N ALA A 318 -8.77 12.88 7.42
CA ALA A 318 -8.89 11.54 6.86
C ALA A 318 -10.20 10.83 7.25
N ASP A 319 -10.95 11.37 8.21
CA ASP A 319 -12.21 10.78 8.70
C ASP A 319 -13.33 10.98 7.67
N ARG A 320 -14.08 9.91 7.40
CA ARG A 320 -15.14 9.87 6.38
C ARG A 320 -16.54 9.76 6.97
N MET A 321 -16.69 8.95 8.01
CA MET A 321 -17.99 8.57 8.54
C MET A 321 -18.37 9.37 9.79
N GLY A 322 -17.41 10.03 10.43
CA GLY A 322 -17.62 10.72 11.70
C GLY A 322 -17.68 9.76 12.90
N ALA A 323 -17.70 10.35 14.08
CA ALA A 323 -17.78 9.61 15.32
C ALA A 323 -18.99 8.64 15.35
N LEU A 324 -18.81 7.51 16.03
CA LEU A 324 -19.82 6.46 16.24
C LEU A 324 -20.18 5.60 15.02
N HIS A 325 -19.58 5.84 13.87
CA HIS A 325 -19.76 5.05 12.65
C HIS A 325 -18.47 4.38 12.28
N THR A 326 -18.47 3.05 12.16
CA THR A 326 -17.28 2.26 11.86
C THR A 326 -16.70 2.56 10.47
N GLU A 327 -15.41 2.82 10.42
CA GLU A 327 -14.64 2.87 9.18
C GLU A 327 -13.79 1.61 9.00
N GLY A 328 -13.71 1.15 7.77
CA GLY A 328 -12.96 -0.06 7.43
C GLY A 328 -11.91 0.16 6.35
N LEU A 329 -11.34 -0.96 5.90
CA LEU A 329 -10.30 -0.96 4.86
C LEU A 329 -10.75 -0.25 3.57
N GLY A 330 -12.04 -0.32 3.22
CA GLY A 330 -12.59 0.38 2.04
C GLY A 330 -12.50 1.89 2.15
N ASP A 331 -12.70 2.45 3.34
CA ASP A 331 -12.58 3.88 3.63
C ASP A 331 -11.11 4.32 3.58
N SER A 332 -10.22 3.52 4.14
CA SER A 332 -8.78 3.73 4.08
C SER A 332 -8.26 3.73 2.62
N TRP A 333 -8.67 2.77 1.80
CA TRP A 333 -8.34 2.76 0.37
C TRP A 333 -8.89 3.98 -0.37
N ALA A 334 -10.09 4.44 -0.03
CA ALA A 334 -10.67 5.63 -0.62
C ALA A 334 -9.86 6.90 -0.30
N ASN A 335 -9.28 7.00 0.91
CA ASN A 335 -8.34 8.08 1.25
C ASN A 335 -7.09 8.05 0.37
N ILE A 336 -6.47 6.87 0.18
CA ILE A 336 -5.31 6.72 -0.70
C ILE A 336 -5.64 7.17 -2.12
N TYR A 337 -6.76 6.71 -2.66
CA TYR A 337 -7.20 7.10 -4.01
C TYR A 337 -7.51 8.59 -4.13
N LEU A 338 -8.15 9.18 -3.12
CA LEU A 338 -8.41 10.62 -3.09
C LEU A 338 -7.11 11.44 -3.09
N TRP A 339 -6.13 11.08 -2.26
CA TRP A 339 -4.86 11.80 -2.20
C TRP A 339 -4.07 11.69 -3.50
N ILE A 340 -4.06 10.52 -4.13
CA ILE A 340 -3.44 10.35 -5.46
C ILE A 340 -4.20 11.17 -6.51
N ALA A 341 -5.54 11.19 -6.48
CA ALA A 341 -6.33 12.01 -7.40
C ALA A 341 -6.03 13.51 -7.25
N GLN A 342 -5.88 13.99 -6.02
CA GLN A 342 -5.50 15.38 -5.73
C GLN A 342 -4.10 15.71 -6.26
N ALA A 343 -3.14 14.78 -6.13
CA ALA A 343 -1.80 14.96 -6.70
C ALA A 343 -1.84 15.01 -8.24
N ILE A 344 -2.61 14.13 -8.89
CA ILE A 344 -2.78 14.13 -10.34
C ILE A 344 -3.45 15.44 -10.81
N ASP A 345 -4.54 15.84 -10.19
CA ASP A 345 -5.26 17.08 -10.53
C ASP A 345 -4.38 18.32 -10.36
N ALA A 346 -3.62 18.39 -9.26
CA ALA A 346 -2.65 19.47 -9.03
C ALA A 346 -1.55 19.48 -10.09
N ARG A 347 -0.99 18.32 -10.45
CA ARG A 347 0.00 18.19 -11.53
C ARG A 347 -0.55 18.66 -12.87
N MET A 348 -1.77 18.26 -13.21
CA MET A 348 -2.44 18.66 -14.47
C MET A 348 -2.71 20.17 -14.53
N ARG A 349 -2.93 20.82 -13.39
CA ARG A 349 -3.14 22.28 -13.28
C ARG A 349 -1.84 23.07 -13.11
N GLY A 350 -0.69 22.40 -12.95
CA GLY A 350 0.60 23.05 -12.66
C GLY A 350 0.70 23.65 -11.25
N ASP A 351 -0.05 23.10 -10.28
CA ASP A 351 -0.06 23.55 -8.88
C ASP A 351 1.09 22.90 -8.09
N GLU A 352 2.31 23.33 -8.36
CA GLU A 352 3.52 22.83 -7.72
C GLU A 352 3.54 23.16 -6.20
N ALA A 353 2.92 24.27 -5.78
CA ALA A 353 2.87 24.63 -4.37
C ALA A 353 2.05 23.62 -3.55
N PHE A 354 0.94 23.14 -4.11
CA PHE A 354 0.16 22.06 -3.50
C PHE A 354 0.97 20.76 -3.43
N LEU A 355 1.63 20.37 -4.51
CA LEU A 355 2.40 19.13 -4.59
C LEU A 355 3.55 19.06 -3.58
N GLN A 356 4.18 20.19 -3.23
CA GLN A 356 5.26 20.24 -2.24
C GLN A 356 4.81 19.89 -0.82
N THR A 357 3.55 20.07 -0.50
CA THR A 357 2.99 19.87 0.86
C THR A 357 2.00 18.72 0.94
N HIS A 358 1.58 18.20 -0.21
CA HIS A 358 0.58 17.15 -0.28
C HIS A 358 1.20 15.77 -0.17
N HIS A 359 0.78 15.01 0.85
CA HIS A 359 1.32 13.67 1.12
C HIS A 359 0.39 12.58 0.56
N TYR A 360 0.96 11.68 -0.20
CA TYR A 360 0.35 10.44 -0.69
C TYR A 360 1.45 9.37 -0.83
N PRO A 361 1.12 8.07 -0.82
CA PRO A 361 2.11 7.03 -1.06
C PRO A 361 2.56 7.06 -2.53
N GLY A 362 3.64 7.77 -2.81
CA GLY A 362 4.22 7.95 -4.14
C GLY A 362 5.31 6.95 -4.47
N ILE A 363 6.09 7.27 -5.51
CA ILE A 363 7.22 6.45 -5.98
C ILE A 363 8.27 6.27 -4.87
N GLU A 364 8.52 7.29 -4.06
CA GLU A 364 9.47 7.22 -2.95
C GLU A 364 9.05 6.17 -1.92
N ALA A 365 7.76 6.15 -1.57
CA ALA A 365 7.19 5.14 -0.67
C ALA A 365 7.36 3.71 -1.22
N GLY A 366 7.13 3.54 -2.52
CA GLY A 366 7.35 2.26 -3.19
C GLY A 366 8.82 1.86 -3.21
N THR A 367 9.72 2.80 -3.52
CA THR A 367 11.17 2.59 -3.56
C THR A 367 11.70 2.14 -2.19
N GLU A 368 11.30 2.83 -1.12
CA GLU A 368 11.72 2.46 0.23
C GLU A 368 11.17 1.09 0.66
N GLY A 369 9.96 0.73 0.26
CA GLY A 369 9.43 -0.61 0.46
C GLY A 369 10.25 -1.69 -0.24
N VAL A 370 10.68 -1.44 -1.48
CA VAL A 370 11.56 -2.35 -2.25
C VAL A 370 12.96 -2.41 -1.63
N ARG A 371 13.54 -1.27 -1.26
CA ARG A 371 14.83 -1.19 -0.55
C ARG A 371 14.82 -2.01 0.74
N TRP A 372 13.74 -1.88 1.52
CA TRP A 372 13.58 -2.66 2.74
C TRP A 372 13.57 -4.17 2.45
N LEU A 373 12.85 -4.61 1.40
CA LEU A 373 12.84 -6.01 0.98
C LEU A 373 14.22 -6.50 0.56
N GLU A 374 14.96 -5.74 -0.25
CA GLU A 374 16.33 -6.10 -0.66
C GLU A 374 17.25 -6.28 0.57
N ASN A 375 17.15 -5.41 1.57
CA ASN A 375 17.92 -5.52 2.80
C ASN A 375 17.50 -6.75 3.63
N CYS A 376 16.20 -7.06 3.71
CA CYS A 376 15.71 -8.27 4.37
C CYS A 376 16.23 -9.55 3.70
N VAL A 377 16.18 -9.61 2.37
CA VAL A 377 16.72 -10.73 1.58
C VAL A 377 18.22 -10.88 1.82
N ARG A 378 18.98 -9.78 1.72
CA ARG A 378 20.43 -9.78 1.94
C ARG A 378 20.81 -10.29 3.33
N SER A 379 20.08 -9.89 4.37
CA SER A 379 20.27 -10.38 5.74
C SER A 379 19.98 -11.88 5.85
N ALA A 380 18.84 -12.32 5.31
CA ALA A 380 18.43 -13.72 5.37
C ALA A 380 19.39 -14.65 4.62
N ASP A 381 19.84 -14.23 3.43
CA ASP A 381 20.80 -14.99 2.62
C ASP A 381 22.20 -15.06 3.27
N ALA A 382 22.53 -14.09 4.12
CA ALA A 382 23.73 -14.12 4.97
C ALA A 382 23.54 -14.93 6.27
N GLY A 383 22.48 -15.76 6.39
CA GLY A 383 22.20 -16.59 7.57
C GLY A 383 21.63 -15.81 8.74
N ALA A 384 20.70 -14.88 8.47
CA ALA A 384 20.11 -13.97 9.44
C ALA A 384 21.17 -13.07 10.14
N ALA A 385 22.12 -12.59 9.37
CA ALA A 385 23.13 -11.67 9.88
C ALA A 385 22.63 -10.22 9.89
N TRP A 386 23.13 -9.41 10.82
CA TRP A 386 22.94 -7.97 10.77
C TRP A 386 23.59 -7.39 9.51
N VAL A 387 22.84 -6.61 8.77
CA VAL A 387 23.32 -5.89 7.58
C VAL A 387 23.06 -4.39 7.74
N GLU A 388 24.01 -3.56 7.31
CA GLU A 388 23.81 -2.11 7.22
C GLU A 388 22.70 -1.83 6.21
N TYR A 389 21.84 -0.85 6.52
CA TYR A 389 20.74 -0.48 5.63
C TYR A 389 21.24 0.44 4.52
N ASN A 390 21.11 0.02 3.27
CA ASN A 390 21.61 0.72 2.09
C ASN A 390 20.48 1.00 1.08
#